data_4edd4808be7d7652e92d225407215684
#
_entry.id   4edd4808be7d7652e92d225407215684
#
_cell.length_a   1.000
_cell.length_b   1.000
_cell.length_c   1.000
_cell.angle_alpha   90.00
_cell.angle_beta   90.00
_cell.angle_gamma   90.00
#
_symmetry.space_group_name_H-M   'P 1'
#
loop_
_entity.id
_entity.type
_entity.pdbx_description
1 polymer ?
#
loop_
_entity_poly.entity_id
_entity_poly.type
_entity_poly.pdbx_seq_one_letter_code
_entity_poly.pdbx_strand_id
1 'polypeptide(L)'
;MTNEQKCNIGVIGLGVMGASLAKNMINHGFCTALYSVSDQERKRFKSGKNNYRIFGSIKEFISSLERPRKVFLMITAGKPVDMVIASLLPLLDRGDIIMDGGNSFYKDTAVRCSECAKHGILYMGIGISGGEKGALYGPSIMAGGSPQAWERVRAILEAIAARHQGKACCGYIAEGGAGHYVKMVHNGIEYAVLELIAETYQYMRFVKKMGAGEIRSVFEQWNEGPLN
;
A
#
# COMPACT_ATOMS: atom_id res chain seq x y z
N MET A 1 -0.18 8.28 -35.38
CA MET A 1 -0.02 8.28 -33.89
C MET A 1 -0.78 7.07 -33.41
N THR A 2 -0.09 5.99 -33.05
CA THR A 2 -0.71 4.81 -32.45
C THR A 2 -1.36 5.23 -31.15
N ASN A 3 -2.69 5.03 -31.07
CA ASN A 3 -3.48 5.33 -29.88
C ASN A 3 -3.10 4.30 -28.80
N GLU A 4 -1.94 4.51 -28.16
CA GLU A 4 -1.48 3.61 -27.10
C GLU A 4 -2.46 3.69 -25.93
N GLN A 5 -3.05 2.55 -25.59
CA GLN A 5 -3.98 2.44 -24.48
C GLN A 5 -3.33 2.98 -23.19
N LYS A 6 -3.99 3.96 -22.56
CA LYS A 6 -3.53 4.54 -21.28
C LYS A 6 -3.70 3.54 -20.14
N CYS A 7 -2.82 3.64 -19.13
CA CYS A 7 -2.92 2.80 -17.94
C CYS A 7 -3.91 3.37 -16.93
N ASN A 8 -4.62 2.47 -16.23
CA ASN A 8 -5.65 2.83 -15.24
C ASN A 8 -5.07 3.43 -13.97
N ILE A 9 -3.86 3.00 -13.59
CA ILE A 9 -3.20 3.40 -12.36
C ILE A 9 -1.69 3.34 -12.53
N GLY A 10 -0.97 4.22 -11.83
CA GLY A 10 0.49 4.21 -11.75
C GLY A 10 0.99 3.85 -10.36
N VAL A 11 2.08 3.10 -10.28
CA VAL A 11 2.78 2.78 -9.02
C VAL A 11 4.19 3.34 -9.07
N ILE A 12 4.54 4.15 -8.07
CA ILE A 12 5.88 4.68 -7.84
C ILE A 12 6.53 3.95 -6.66
N GLY A 13 7.69 3.36 -6.89
CA GLY A 13 8.42 2.53 -5.93
C GLY A 13 8.14 1.04 -6.15
N LEU A 14 9.19 0.31 -6.57
CA LEU A 14 9.14 -1.11 -6.92
C LEU A 14 9.99 -1.96 -5.95
N GLY A 15 10.09 -1.51 -4.70
CA GLY A 15 10.56 -2.33 -3.59
C GLY A 15 9.61 -3.51 -3.34
N VAL A 16 9.88 -4.32 -2.31
CA VAL A 16 9.13 -5.57 -2.04
C VAL A 16 7.61 -5.35 -2.03
N MET A 17 7.13 -4.39 -1.26
CA MET A 17 5.70 -4.10 -1.13
C MET A 17 5.09 -3.51 -2.40
N GLY A 18 5.78 -2.52 -3.01
CA GLY A 18 5.28 -1.86 -4.22
C GLY A 18 5.23 -2.79 -5.42
N ALA A 19 6.22 -3.65 -5.60
CA ALA A 19 6.22 -4.67 -6.64
C ALA A 19 5.09 -5.70 -6.44
N SER A 20 4.83 -6.11 -5.21
CA SER A 20 3.76 -7.07 -4.88
C SER A 20 2.38 -6.46 -5.10
N LEU A 21 2.16 -5.22 -4.66
CA LEU A 21 0.91 -4.49 -4.89
C LEU A 21 0.65 -4.24 -6.38
N ALA A 22 1.69 -3.85 -7.14
CA ALA A 22 1.59 -3.69 -8.59
C ALA A 22 1.21 -4.99 -9.30
N LYS A 23 1.81 -6.12 -8.92
CA LYS A 23 1.43 -7.45 -9.45
C LYS A 23 -0.03 -7.80 -9.11
N ASN A 24 -0.49 -7.47 -7.91
CA ASN A 24 -1.88 -7.65 -7.51
C ASN A 24 -2.83 -6.87 -8.43
N MET A 25 -2.57 -5.57 -8.67
CA MET A 25 -3.35 -4.76 -9.61
C MET A 25 -3.35 -5.35 -11.03
N ILE A 26 -2.18 -5.76 -11.53
CA ILE A 26 -2.01 -6.41 -12.84
C ILE A 26 -2.81 -7.72 -12.91
N ASN A 27 -2.79 -8.54 -11.85
CA ASN A 27 -3.53 -9.80 -11.78
C ASN A 27 -5.04 -9.60 -11.80
N HIS A 28 -5.53 -8.48 -11.27
CA HIS A 28 -6.94 -8.09 -11.33
C HIS A 28 -7.33 -7.37 -12.62
N GLY A 29 -6.44 -7.33 -13.63
CA GLY A 29 -6.74 -6.85 -14.97
C GLY A 29 -6.51 -5.36 -15.19
N PHE A 30 -6.04 -4.61 -14.19
CA PHE A 30 -5.73 -3.19 -14.36
C PHE A 30 -4.44 -2.99 -15.15
N CYS A 31 -4.50 -2.16 -16.21
CA CYS A 31 -3.30 -1.67 -16.87
C CYS A 31 -2.52 -0.78 -15.91
N THR A 32 -1.31 -1.20 -15.55
CA THR A 32 -0.53 -0.55 -14.51
C THR A 32 0.76 0.06 -15.06
N ALA A 33 0.92 1.36 -14.91
CA ALA A 33 2.19 2.05 -15.17
C ALA A 33 3.10 1.90 -13.95
N LEU A 34 4.39 1.66 -14.19
CA LEU A 34 5.37 1.40 -13.13
C LEU A 34 6.56 2.34 -13.26
N TYR A 35 6.96 2.94 -12.15
CA TYR A 35 8.14 3.79 -12.07
C TYR A 35 8.91 3.55 -10.76
N SER A 36 10.21 3.52 -10.86
CA SER A 36 11.13 3.62 -9.71
C SER A 36 12.36 4.41 -10.13
N VAL A 37 12.95 5.15 -9.21
CA VAL A 37 14.24 5.80 -9.41
C VAL A 37 15.37 4.77 -9.57
N SER A 38 15.21 3.58 -8.99
CA SER A 38 16.14 2.45 -9.07
C SER A 38 16.00 1.70 -10.39
N ASP A 39 17.02 1.79 -11.25
CA ASP A 39 17.09 0.98 -12.47
C ASP A 39 17.10 -0.52 -12.18
N GLN A 40 17.72 -0.93 -11.07
CA GLN A 40 17.75 -2.32 -10.64
C GLN A 40 16.34 -2.84 -10.31
N GLU A 41 15.52 -2.06 -9.61
CA GLU A 41 14.13 -2.43 -9.30
C GLU A 41 13.31 -2.55 -10.59
N ARG A 42 13.45 -1.59 -11.52
CA ARG A 42 12.76 -1.64 -12.82
C ARG A 42 13.12 -2.89 -13.62
N LYS A 43 14.41 -3.23 -13.70
CA LYS A 43 14.89 -4.44 -14.42
C LYS A 43 14.46 -5.75 -13.76
N ARG A 44 14.34 -5.75 -12.42
CA ARG A 44 13.96 -6.95 -11.64
C ARG A 44 12.45 -7.23 -11.68
N PHE A 45 11.63 -6.22 -11.94
CA PHE A 45 10.19 -6.41 -11.97
C PHE A 45 9.76 -7.37 -13.07
N LYS A 46 9.02 -8.41 -12.72
CA LYS A 46 8.44 -9.39 -13.65
C LYS A 46 7.01 -9.68 -13.20
N SER A 47 6.09 -9.78 -14.16
CA SER A 47 4.72 -10.26 -13.97
C SER A 47 4.40 -11.33 -15.01
N GLY A 48 3.51 -12.27 -14.67
CA GLY A 48 3.01 -13.29 -15.60
C GLY A 48 2.01 -12.75 -16.63
N LYS A 49 1.60 -11.48 -16.53
CA LYS A 49 0.68 -10.81 -17.46
C LYS A 49 1.37 -9.62 -18.13
N ASN A 50 0.85 -9.18 -19.28
CA ASN A 50 1.45 -8.12 -20.11
C ASN A 50 0.72 -6.75 -20.02
N ASN A 51 -0.26 -6.61 -19.11
CA ASN A 51 -1.00 -5.36 -18.92
C ASN A 51 -0.28 -4.39 -17.98
N TYR A 52 1.03 -4.19 -18.18
CA TYR A 52 1.81 -3.20 -17.47
C TYR A 52 2.89 -2.59 -18.37
N ARG A 53 3.38 -1.42 -17.98
CA ARG A 53 4.48 -0.72 -18.63
C ARG A 53 5.44 -0.16 -17.59
N ILE A 54 6.75 -0.25 -17.85
CA ILE A 54 7.79 0.28 -16.96
C ILE A 54 8.44 1.47 -17.64
N PHE A 55 8.58 2.57 -16.89
CA PHE A 55 9.12 3.83 -17.39
C PHE A 55 10.41 4.20 -16.66
N GLY A 56 11.36 4.76 -17.40
CA GLY A 56 12.60 5.34 -16.88
C GLY A 56 12.46 6.82 -16.51
N SER A 57 11.39 7.47 -16.99
CA SER A 57 11.11 8.89 -16.78
C SER A 57 9.75 9.07 -16.11
N ILE A 58 9.72 9.92 -15.06
CA ILE A 58 8.48 10.26 -14.36
C ILE A 58 7.48 10.99 -15.28
N LYS A 59 8.00 11.79 -16.24
CA LYS A 59 7.17 12.50 -17.21
C LYS A 59 6.45 11.53 -18.17
N GLU A 60 7.17 10.53 -18.69
CA GLU A 60 6.57 9.49 -19.54
C GLU A 60 5.58 8.63 -18.74
N PHE A 61 5.95 8.26 -17.51
CA PHE A 61 5.07 7.55 -16.57
C PHE A 61 3.74 8.28 -16.39
N ILE A 62 3.75 9.57 -16.02
CA ILE A 62 2.54 10.36 -15.83
C ILE A 62 1.74 10.51 -17.12
N SER A 63 2.44 10.71 -18.26
CA SER A 63 1.81 10.84 -19.57
C SER A 63 1.11 9.55 -20.03
N SER A 64 1.50 8.39 -19.50
CA SER A 64 0.90 7.09 -19.83
C SER A 64 -0.41 6.82 -19.11
N LEU A 65 -0.79 7.62 -18.11
CA LEU A 65 -1.98 7.40 -17.29
C LEU A 65 -3.24 8.03 -17.92
N GLU A 66 -4.37 7.37 -17.77
CA GLU A 66 -5.69 7.94 -18.07
C GLU A 66 -6.08 9.04 -17.06
N ARG A 67 -6.88 10.01 -17.50
CA ARG A 67 -7.39 11.07 -16.62
C ARG A 67 -8.73 10.69 -16.02
N PRO A 68 -9.00 11.06 -14.75
CA PRO A 68 -8.06 11.62 -13.79
C PRO A 68 -6.97 10.61 -13.44
N ARG A 69 -5.72 11.07 -13.44
CA ARG A 69 -4.57 10.19 -13.18
C ARG A 69 -4.57 9.72 -11.73
N LYS A 70 -4.23 8.46 -11.52
CA LYS A 70 -4.18 7.80 -10.21
C LYS A 70 -2.76 7.31 -9.99
N VAL A 71 -2.05 7.92 -9.05
CA VAL A 71 -0.65 7.62 -8.73
C VAL A 71 -0.55 7.05 -7.32
N PHE A 72 -0.09 5.82 -7.21
CA PHE A 72 0.12 5.12 -5.94
C PHE A 72 1.61 5.16 -5.55
N LEU A 73 1.93 5.75 -4.41
CA LEU A 73 3.27 5.83 -3.87
C LEU A 73 3.52 4.66 -2.91
N MET A 74 4.50 3.82 -3.21
CA MET A 74 4.97 2.73 -2.36
C MET A 74 6.45 2.92 -2.06
N ILE A 75 6.77 4.01 -1.37
CA ILE A 75 8.12 4.48 -1.09
C ILE A 75 8.33 4.68 0.42
N THR A 76 9.58 4.92 0.81
CA THR A 76 9.93 5.24 2.21
C THR A 76 9.21 6.50 2.66
N ALA A 77 8.59 6.45 3.84
CA ALA A 77 7.89 7.57 4.46
C ALA A 77 8.81 8.75 4.79
N GLY A 78 8.21 9.90 5.04
CA GLY A 78 8.92 11.15 5.37
C GLY A 78 9.35 11.95 4.14
N LYS A 79 10.52 12.56 4.18
CA LYS A 79 11.05 13.45 3.12
C LYS A 79 11.00 12.86 1.69
N PRO A 80 11.26 11.57 1.46
CA PRO A 80 11.11 10.99 0.11
C PRO A 80 9.71 11.18 -0.49
N VAL A 81 8.65 11.10 0.33
CA VAL A 81 7.28 11.35 -0.13
C VAL A 81 7.12 12.80 -0.57
N ASP A 82 7.63 13.75 0.21
CA ASP A 82 7.55 15.19 -0.11
C ASP A 82 8.30 15.52 -1.41
N MET A 83 9.47 14.92 -1.62
CA MET A 83 10.26 15.08 -2.84
C MET A 83 9.51 14.54 -4.08
N VAL A 84 8.87 13.38 -3.95
CA VAL A 84 8.09 12.80 -5.05
C VAL A 84 6.86 13.66 -5.34
N ILE A 85 6.12 14.11 -4.32
CA ILE A 85 4.99 15.04 -4.50
C ILE A 85 5.45 16.28 -5.25
N ALA A 86 6.54 16.93 -4.83
CA ALA A 86 7.07 18.11 -5.50
C ALA A 86 7.41 17.87 -6.97
N SER A 87 7.91 16.68 -7.32
CA SER A 87 8.20 16.30 -8.72
C SER A 87 6.96 16.00 -9.55
N LEU A 88 5.87 15.57 -8.90
CA LEU A 88 4.60 15.23 -9.53
C LEU A 88 3.73 16.47 -9.80
N LEU A 89 3.68 17.42 -8.89
CA LEU A 89 2.80 18.59 -8.97
C LEU A 89 2.87 19.34 -10.32
N PRO A 90 4.05 19.58 -10.94
CA PRO A 90 4.13 20.23 -12.25
C PRO A 90 3.60 19.37 -13.41
N LEU A 91 3.40 18.09 -13.22
CA LEU A 91 3.02 17.11 -14.25
C LEU A 91 1.55 16.68 -14.15
N LEU A 92 0.91 16.97 -13.02
CA LEU A 92 -0.47 16.59 -12.73
C LEU A 92 -1.44 17.73 -13.03
N ASP A 93 -2.66 17.37 -13.36
CA ASP A 93 -3.76 18.30 -13.60
C ASP A 93 -4.75 18.30 -12.42
N ARG A 94 -5.56 19.35 -12.31
CA ARG A 94 -6.62 19.42 -11.29
C ARG A 94 -7.53 18.18 -11.36
N GLY A 95 -7.77 17.58 -10.19
CA GLY A 95 -8.58 16.38 -10.06
C GLY A 95 -7.80 15.06 -10.21
N ASP A 96 -6.50 15.10 -10.54
CA ASP A 96 -5.62 13.94 -10.44
C ASP A 96 -5.41 13.53 -8.98
N ILE A 97 -5.05 12.28 -8.75
CA ILE A 97 -5.04 11.66 -7.43
C ILE A 97 -3.65 11.12 -7.09
N ILE A 98 -3.16 11.47 -5.91
CA ILE A 98 -1.98 10.86 -5.28
C ILE A 98 -2.46 10.02 -4.09
N MET A 99 -2.06 8.76 -4.05
CA MET A 99 -2.30 7.82 -2.95
C MET A 99 -0.96 7.44 -2.32
N ASP A 100 -0.76 7.75 -1.05
CA ASP A 100 0.43 7.36 -0.28
C ASP A 100 0.13 6.05 0.48
N GLY A 101 0.72 4.94 0.03
CA GLY A 101 0.59 3.62 0.64
C GLY A 101 1.77 3.24 1.53
N GLY A 102 2.71 4.17 1.78
CA GLY A 102 3.78 3.99 2.74
C GLY A 102 3.29 4.03 4.19
N ASN A 103 4.18 3.74 5.13
CA ASN A 103 3.90 3.91 6.57
C ASN A 103 4.14 5.37 7.00
N SER A 104 3.51 6.31 6.32
CA SER A 104 3.65 7.74 6.62
C SER A 104 2.99 8.11 7.96
N PHE A 105 3.59 9.06 8.66
CA PHE A 105 3.01 9.60 9.88
C PHE A 105 1.73 10.37 9.53
N TYR A 106 0.63 10.06 10.21
CA TYR A 106 -0.70 10.59 9.87
C TYR A 106 -0.79 12.12 9.89
N LYS A 107 0.00 12.80 10.73
CA LYS A 107 0.06 14.27 10.76
C LYS A 107 0.70 14.85 9.51
N ASP A 108 1.79 14.23 9.03
CA ASP A 108 2.42 14.63 7.75
C ASP A 108 1.45 14.42 6.59
N THR A 109 0.69 13.33 6.63
CA THR A 109 -0.35 13.04 5.63
C THR A 109 -1.42 14.12 5.62
N ALA A 110 -1.87 14.59 6.78
CA ALA A 110 -2.85 15.68 6.87
C ALA A 110 -2.30 16.99 6.26
N VAL A 111 -1.03 17.30 6.49
CA VAL A 111 -0.34 18.45 5.86
C VAL A 111 -0.29 18.27 4.34
N ARG A 112 0.13 17.10 3.84
CA ARG A 112 0.19 16.79 2.41
C ARG A 112 -1.17 16.88 1.73
N CYS A 113 -2.24 16.46 2.40
CA CYS A 113 -3.61 16.64 1.92
C CYS A 113 -3.91 18.12 1.66
N SER A 114 -3.60 18.98 2.63
CA SER A 114 -3.84 20.43 2.53
C SER A 114 -2.99 21.09 1.44
N GLU A 115 -1.70 20.70 1.34
CA GLU A 115 -0.79 21.26 0.32
C GLU A 115 -1.20 20.84 -1.10
N CYS A 116 -1.50 19.56 -1.32
CA CYS A 116 -1.97 19.07 -2.62
C CYS A 116 -3.28 19.74 -3.05
N ALA A 117 -4.19 19.97 -2.11
CA ALA A 117 -5.47 20.63 -2.38
C ALA A 117 -5.31 22.06 -2.91
N LYS A 118 -4.28 22.83 -2.51
CA LYS A 118 -3.95 24.15 -3.06
C LYS A 118 -3.68 24.11 -4.56
N HIS A 119 -3.16 22.98 -5.05
CA HIS A 119 -2.91 22.73 -6.48
C HIS A 119 -4.08 22.03 -7.20
N GLY A 120 -5.17 21.76 -6.46
CA GLY A 120 -6.35 21.04 -6.96
C GLY A 120 -6.10 19.54 -7.13
N ILE A 121 -5.04 19.01 -6.54
CA ILE A 121 -4.71 17.57 -6.53
C ILE A 121 -5.38 16.92 -5.32
N LEU A 122 -5.99 15.76 -5.54
CA LEU A 122 -6.63 14.97 -4.50
C LEU A 122 -5.60 14.04 -3.87
N TYR A 123 -5.44 14.10 -2.54
CA TYR A 123 -4.47 13.28 -1.83
C TYR A 123 -5.15 12.32 -0.86
N MET A 124 -4.61 11.10 -0.77
CA MET A 124 -5.08 10.07 0.15
C MET A 124 -3.90 9.40 0.86
N GLY A 125 -4.03 9.16 2.16
CA GLY A 125 -3.18 8.27 2.92
C GLY A 125 -3.82 6.89 3.02
N ILE A 126 -3.15 5.86 2.52
CA ILE A 126 -3.66 4.51 2.40
C ILE A 126 -2.85 3.57 3.30
N GLY A 127 -3.44 3.13 4.42
CA GLY A 127 -2.86 2.06 5.22
C GLY A 127 -2.97 0.71 4.51
N ILE A 128 -1.84 0.05 4.30
CA ILE A 128 -1.76 -1.28 3.67
C ILE A 128 -1.26 -2.28 4.72
N SER A 129 -2.00 -3.36 4.96
CA SER A 129 -1.63 -4.42 5.89
C SER A 129 -1.67 -5.80 5.25
N GLY A 130 -0.78 -6.70 5.69
CA GLY A 130 -0.67 -8.09 5.20
C GLY A 130 0.74 -8.49 4.74
N GLY A 131 1.73 -7.60 4.86
CA GLY A 131 3.10 -7.84 4.42
C GLY A 131 3.20 -8.08 2.92
N GLU A 132 4.30 -8.69 2.46
CA GLU A 132 4.55 -8.96 1.03
C GLU A 132 3.48 -9.87 0.42
N LYS A 133 3.12 -10.96 1.11
CA LYS A 133 2.10 -11.90 0.65
C LYS A 133 0.72 -11.24 0.58
N GLY A 134 0.34 -10.48 1.62
CA GLY A 134 -0.90 -9.71 1.61
C GLY A 134 -0.94 -8.70 0.47
N ALA A 135 0.10 -7.93 0.25
CA ALA A 135 0.17 -6.99 -0.87
C ALA A 135 -0.03 -7.67 -2.23
N LEU A 136 0.46 -8.92 -2.40
CA LEU A 136 0.33 -9.68 -3.64
C LEU A 136 -1.06 -10.33 -3.82
N TYR A 137 -1.64 -10.87 -2.75
CA TYR A 137 -2.83 -11.73 -2.85
C TYR A 137 -4.10 -11.11 -2.27
N GLY A 138 -3.98 -10.01 -1.56
CA GLY A 138 -5.09 -9.29 -0.94
C GLY A 138 -4.68 -8.65 0.38
N PRO A 139 -4.34 -7.34 0.38
CA PRO A 139 -4.10 -6.61 1.61
C PRO A 139 -5.40 -6.19 2.29
N SER A 140 -5.34 -5.91 3.59
CA SER A 140 -6.32 -5.07 4.24
C SER A 140 -5.98 -3.60 3.98
N ILE A 141 -6.97 -2.80 3.57
CA ILE A 141 -6.78 -1.42 3.09
C ILE A 141 -7.60 -0.43 3.92
N MET A 142 -6.93 0.54 4.54
CA MET A 142 -7.52 1.61 5.33
C MET A 142 -7.34 2.93 4.59
N ALA A 143 -8.35 3.38 3.88
CA ALA A 143 -8.28 4.59 3.06
C ALA A 143 -8.67 5.83 3.85
N GLY A 144 -7.86 6.88 3.77
CA GLY A 144 -8.17 8.20 4.33
C GLY A 144 -7.77 9.32 3.38
N GLY A 145 -8.32 10.51 3.56
CA GLY A 145 -8.03 11.68 2.72
C GLY A 145 -9.24 12.17 1.94
N SER A 146 -9.07 12.62 0.72
CA SER A 146 -10.14 13.21 -0.09
C SER A 146 -11.30 12.24 -0.37
N PRO A 147 -12.55 12.54 0.04
CA PRO A 147 -13.73 11.73 -0.30
C PRO A 147 -13.94 11.62 -1.81
N GLN A 148 -13.65 12.69 -2.56
CA GLN A 148 -13.76 12.68 -4.02
C GLN A 148 -12.75 11.75 -4.67
N ALA A 149 -11.54 11.62 -4.09
CA ALA A 149 -10.56 10.64 -4.55
C ALA A 149 -11.04 9.22 -4.26
N TRP A 150 -11.58 8.98 -3.06
CA TRP A 150 -12.11 7.68 -2.67
C TRP A 150 -13.12 7.13 -3.69
N GLU A 151 -14.11 7.92 -4.07
CA GLU A 151 -15.11 7.52 -5.05
C GLU A 151 -14.52 7.07 -6.41
N ARG A 152 -13.36 7.63 -6.78
CA ARG A 152 -12.67 7.33 -8.05
C ARG A 152 -11.71 6.15 -7.97
N VAL A 153 -11.21 5.81 -6.78
CA VAL A 153 -10.22 4.74 -6.61
C VAL A 153 -10.80 3.52 -5.91
N ARG A 154 -11.97 3.65 -5.28
CA ARG A 154 -12.63 2.60 -4.49
C ARG A 154 -12.70 1.26 -5.23
N ALA A 155 -13.17 1.26 -6.47
CA ALA A 155 -13.31 0.03 -7.25
C ALA A 155 -11.98 -0.71 -7.46
N ILE A 156 -10.87 0.03 -7.65
CA ILE A 156 -9.53 -0.56 -7.78
C ILE A 156 -9.09 -1.12 -6.43
N LEU A 157 -9.24 -0.35 -5.34
CA LEU A 157 -8.79 -0.76 -4.01
C LEU A 157 -9.58 -1.95 -3.48
N GLU A 158 -10.91 -1.98 -3.67
CA GLU A 158 -11.75 -3.11 -3.27
C GLU A 158 -11.46 -4.38 -4.10
N ALA A 159 -11.08 -4.24 -5.38
CA ALA A 159 -10.74 -5.37 -6.22
C ALA A 159 -9.46 -6.08 -5.77
N ILE A 160 -8.46 -5.32 -5.32
CA ILE A 160 -7.15 -5.86 -4.90
C ILE A 160 -7.08 -6.24 -3.42
N ALA A 161 -8.10 -5.90 -2.63
CA ALA A 161 -8.14 -6.18 -1.19
C ALA A 161 -8.45 -7.66 -0.89
N ALA A 162 -8.02 -8.11 0.28
CA ALA A 162 -8.49 -9.38 0.84
C ALA A 162 -10.02 -9.40 0.96
N ARG A 163 -10.59 -10.59 1.00
CA ARG A 163 -12.03 -10.77 1.22
C ARG A 163 -12.28 -11.63 2.44
N HIS A 164 -13.21 -11.19 3.26
CA HIS A 164 -13.75 -11.96 4.37
C HIS A 164 -15.27 -12.04 4.24
N GLN A 165 -15.83 -13.24 4.25
CA GLN A 165 -17.28 -13.48 4.05
C GLN A 165 -17.85 -12.72 2.83
N GLY A 166 -17.10 -12.72 1.71
CA GLY A 166 -17.50 -12.06 0.45
C GLY A 166 -17.30 -10.53 0.42
N LYS A 167 -17.01 -9.88 1.53
CA LYS A 167 -16.76 -8.44 1.62
C LYS A 167 -15.29 -8.12 1.48
N ALA A 168 -14.96 -7.06 0.74
CA ALA A 168 -13.57 -6.58 0.64
C ALA A 168 -13.10 -5.99 1.98
N CYS A 169 -11.91 -6.39 2.42
CA CYS A 169 -11.23 -5.80 3.57
C CYS A 169 -10.63 -4.43 3.19
N CYS A 170 -11.47 -3.54 2.72
CA CYS A 170 -11.13 -2.22 2.25
C CYS A 170 -12.22 -1.24 2.67
N GLY A 171 -11.86 -0.11 3.28
CA GLY A 171 -12.83 0.87 3.71
C GLY A 171 -12.26 2.28 3.77
N TYR A 172 -13.13 3.25 3.49
CA TYR A 172 -12.85 4.67 3.74
C TYR A 172 -13.09 4.98 5.22
N ILE A 173 -12.08 5.56 5.87
CA ILE A 173 -12.12 5.85 7.30
C ILE A 173 -12.66 7.26 7.54
N ALA A 174 -11.91 8.28 7.09
CA ALA A 174 -12.24 9.69 7.18
C ALA A 174 -11.27 10.54 6.37
N GLU A 175 -11.44 11.84 6.38
CA GLU A 175 -10.56 12.81 5.73
C GLU A 175 -9.15 12.89 6.36
N GLY A 176 -8.25 13.60 5.71
CA GLY A 176 -6.88 13.88 6.18
C GLY A 176 -6.05 12.62 6.34
N GLY A 177 -5.35 12.50 7.47
CA GLY A 177 -4.44 11.39 7.76
C GLY A 177 -5.10 10.11 8.33
N ALA A 178 -6.44 9.99 8.29
CA ALA A 178 -7.17 8.95 9.02
C ALA A 178 -6.77 7.52 8.63
N GLY A 179 -6.50 7.24 7.35
CA GLY A 179 -6.05 5.92 6.91
C GLY A 179 -4.71 5.52 7.54
N HIS A 180 -3.73 6.42 7.54
CA HIS A 180 -2.44 6.19 8.19
C HIS A 180 -2.55 6.15 9.72
N TYR A 181 -3.47 6.92 10.32
CA TYR A 181 -3.73 6.84 11.75
C TYR A 181 -4.20 5.45 12.16
N VAL A 182 -5.21 4.91 11.46
CA VAL A 182 -5.70 3.54 11.74
C VAL A 182 -4.61 2.51 11.51
N LYS A 183 -3.80 2.65 10.43
CA LYS A 183 -2.66 1.75 10.20
C LYS A 183 -1.62 1.83 11.31
N MET A 184 -1.34 3.02 11.84
CA MET A 184 -0.42 3.21 12.96
C MET A 184 -0.94 2.50 14.23
N VAL A 185 -2.22 2.64 14.55
CA VAL A 185 -2.86 1.94 15.69
C VAL A 185 -2.81 0.44 15.49
N HIS A 186 -3.16 -0.05 14.29
CA HIS A 186 -3.05 -1.47 13.92
C HIS A 186 -1.63 -2.00 14.19
N ASN A 187 -0.61 -1.31 13.70
CA ASN A 187 0.77 -1.74 13.89
C ASN A 187 1.17 -1.73 15.38
N GLY A 188 0.73 -0.74 16.15
CA GLY A 188 0.98 -0.70 17.60
C GLY A 188 0.41 -1.92 18.33
N ILE A 189 -0.81 -2.32 18.00
CA ILE A 189 -1.45 -3.53 18.55
C ILE A 189 -0.71 -4.78 18.10
N GLU A 190 -0.40 -4.90 16.81
CA GLU A 190 0.31 -6.05 16.23
C GLU A 190 1.68 -6.26 16.90
N TYR A 191 2.46 -5.20 17.10
CA TYR A 191 3.76 -5.28 17.77
C TYR A 191 3.63 -5.67 19.25
N ALA A 192 2.60 -5.18 19.95
CA ALA A 192 2.33 -5.60 21.34
C ALA A 192 2.00 -7.11 21.41
N VAL A 193 1.20 -7.63 20.48
CA VAL A 193 0.90 -9.08 20.40
C VAL A 193 2.17 -9.88 20.10
N LEU A 194 3.00 -9.44 19.15
CA LEU A 194 4.27 -10.11 18.83
C LEU A 194 5.23 -10.14 20.04
N GLU A 195 5.29 -9.06 20.80
CA GLU A 195 6.12 -9.01 22.02
C GLU A 195 5.61 -9.98 23.09
N LEU A 196 4.30 -10.03 23.33
CA LEU A 196 3.70 -11.01 24.26
C LEU A 196 4.02 -12.46 23.85
N ILE A 197 3.97 -12.77 22.56
CA ILE A 197 4.35 -14.11 22.05
C ILE A 197 5.84 -14.38 22.30
N ALA A 198 6.71 -13.41 22.04
CA ALA A 198 8.15 -13.53 22.24
C ALA A 198 8.50 -13.73 23.73
N GLU A 199 7.92 -12.93 24.63
CA GLU A 199 8.08 -13.07 26.08
C GLU A 199 7.56 -14.42 26.59
N THR A 200 6.42 -14.88 26.08
CA THR A 200 5.86 -16.19 26.41
C THR A 200 6.82 -17.32 26.00
N TYR A 201 7.40 -17.24 24.79
CA TYR A 201 8.41 -18.18 24.35
C TYR A 201 9.63 -18.16 25.28
N GLN A 202 10.12 -16.97 25.64
CA GLN A 202 11.27 -16.83 26.56
C GLN A 202 10.97 -17.44 27.93
N TYR A 203 9.78 -17.19 28.49
CA TYR A 203 9.36 -17.77 29.75
C TYR A 203 9.36 -19.31 29.71
N MET A 204 8.75 -19.90 28.68
CA MET A 204 8.75 -21.36 28.49
C MET A 204 10.17 -21.90 28.36
N ARG A 205 11.01 -21.25 27.56
CA ARG A 205 12.37 -21.71 27.25
C ARG A 205 13.32 -21.59 28.45
N PHE A 206 13.35 -20.43 29.10
CA PHE A 206 14.37 -20.09 30.09
C PHE A 206 13.92 -20.29 31.54
N VAL A 207 12.65 -20.08 31.86
CA VAL A 207 12.11 -20.27 33.22
C VAL A 207 11.58 -21.68 33.40
N LYS A 208 10.71 -22.15 32.50
CA LYS A 208 10.16 -23.51 32.55
C LYS A 208 11.10 -24.59 32.03
N LYS A 209 12.22 -24.22 31.37
CA LYS A 209 13.23 -25.14 30.81
C LYS A 209 12.65 -26.11 29.76
N MET A 210 11.56 -25.76 29.12
CA MET A 210 10.93 -26.58 28.11
C MET A 210 11.78 -26.74 26.86
N GLY A 211 11.73 -27.92 26.24
CA GLY A 211 12.36 -28.19 24.95
C GLY A 211 11.60 -27.53 23.79
N ALA A 212 12.27 -27.34 22.66
CA ALA A 212 11.64 -26.70 21.48
C ALA A 212 10.39 -27.45 20.99
N GLY A 213 10.40 -28.82 21.07
CA GLY A 213 9.24 -29.64 20.71
C GLY A 213 8.03 -29.43 21.61
N GLU A 214 8.26 -29.32 22.94
CA GLU A 214 7.20 -29.05 23.91
C GLU A 214 6.59 -27.65 23.69
N ILE A 215 7.43 -26.63 23.49
CA ILE A 215 6.96 -25.26 23.19
C ILE A 215 6.14 -25.23 21.91
N ARG A 216 6.61 -25.92 20.85
CA ARG A 216 5.87 -26.06 19.60
C ARG A 216 4.48 -26.64 19.83
N SER A 217 4.38 -27.74 20.58
CA SER A 217 3.09 -28.38 20.86
C SER A 217 2.12 -27.46 21.62
N VAL A 218 2.63 -26.62 22.54
CA VAL A 218 1.80 -25.63 23.23
C VAL A 218 1.25 -24.59 22.26
N PHE A 219 2.10 -24.03 21.38
CA PHE A 219 1.64 -23.06 20.39
C PHE A 219 0.68 -23.66 19.37
N GLU A 220 0.89 -24.91 18.95
CA GLU A 220 -0.03 -25.64 18.06
C GLU A 220 -1.41 -25.78 18.71
N GLN A 221 -1.48 -26.19 19.98
CA GLN A 221 -2.74 -26.30 20.73
C GLN A 221 -3.45 -24.94 20.88
N TRP A 222 -2.70 -23.87 21.13
CA TRP A 222 -3.29 -22.53 21.23
C TRP A 222 -3.84 -22.05 19.89
N ASN A 223 -3.14 -22.35 18.80
CA ASN A 223 -3.57 -21.97 17.46
C ASN A 223 -4.80 -22.76 16.96
N GLU A 224 -5.09 -23.93 17.53
CA GLU A 224 -6.31 -24.71 17.28
C GLU A 224 -7.47 -24.34 18.24
N GLY A 225 -7.20 -23.52 19.24
CA GLY A 225 -8.12 -23.13 20.31
C GLY A 225 -8.60 -21.68 20.20
N PRO A 226 -8.81 -21.02 21.37
CA PRO A 226 -9.36 -19.66 21.44
C PRO A 226 -8.50 -18.56 20.78
N LEU A 227 -7.24 -18.87 20.46
CA LEU A 227 -6.31 -17.93 19.84
C LEU A 227 -6.19 -18.08 18.30
N ASN A 228 -7.02 -18.96 17.71
CA ASN A 228 -7.07 -19.15 16.25
C ASN A 228 -7.82 -17.99 15.55
#